data_0af683c1d066f753b97e4f6baf852e10
#
_entry.id   0af683c1d066f753b97e4f6baf852e10
#
_cell.length_a   1.000
_cell.length_b   1.000
_cell.length_c   1.000
_cell.angle_alpha   90.00
_cell.angle_beta   90.00
_cell.angle_gamma   90.00
#
_symmetry.space_group_name_H-M   'P 1'
#
loop_
_entity.id
_entity.type
_entity.pdbx_description
1 polymer ?
#
loop_
_entity_poly.entity_id
_entity_poly.type
_entity_poly.pdbx_seq_one_letter_code
_entity_poly.pdbx_strand_id
1 'polypeptide(L)'
;MRGTWGIDLARCAILPFAIVNAGLFSALLPLWEGFDEPFHYGYVEELWQSRKLPVFARTPLPYDVVASFSLAPASNVLRRAIPEAAAYDAWFALPDGERERRRRALEQLAADARVVLRGNYEAHQPPLAYLLLAPLDRPLAKFSLTVRVLVLRLFCGACSVLLLFFGASALCRSLEVPEPFATAALFGIFCSEMLYATTAHVANDWLAVGVSAFFFAALADGRSPLRVGAWLAAGLLTKAYFLVFAVFAAGAMLWRYRSRARTLLPGAALVALLAGPWYARNFALYGNVGGTPEAFDGIGIGQALAAARNIDWPATAGYLARASLWTGNNWFNSYSRTTLNVLLALLALAMAAWFWRRRAIQSAEWTVWAAVVLFLAAIAYEGCAMVADRPGQAVAGPSPWYPQVLLAPVMALAYLGLSGWKRVGRVLAGAVVTLSAWILVATWTFKLFPMYSGGFSSAMRARDVWNWWTRGAAAHARTLSLTALAPAAWLYAGLAMALALTVAVWTLQIRALAKER
;
A
#
# COMPACT_ATOMS: atom_id res chain seq x y z
N MET A 1 -33.10 7.40 18.68
CA MET A 1 -32.46 6.07 18.56
C MET A 1 -32.45 5.46 17.14
N ARG A 2 -33.44 5.67 16.27
CA ARG A 2 -33.45 5.09 14.88
C ARG A 2 -32.38 5.66 13.92
N GLY A 3 -31.72 6.79 14.25
CA GLY A 3 -30.72 7.42 13.36
C GLY A 3 -29.30 6.87 13.43
N THR A 4 -28.91 6.19 14.51
CA THR A 4 -27.55 5.65 14.69
C THR A 4 -27.35 4.29 14.04
N TRP A 5 -28.39 3.44 14.05
CA TRP A 5 -28.33 2.06 13.50
C TRP A 5 -27.80 1.96 12.06
N GLY A 6 -28.18 2.89 11.18
CA GLY A 6 -27.74 2.85 9.79
C GLY A 6 -26.25 3.18 9.62
N ILE A 7 -25.70 4.05 10.47
CA ILE A 7 -24.28 4.43 10.46
C ILE A 7 -23.44 3.30 11.07
N ASP A 8 -23.90 2.74 12.18
CA ASP A 8 -23.22 1.61 12.83
C ASP A 8 -23.18 0.40 11.90
N LEU A 9 -24.29 0.10 11.20
CA LEU A 9 -24.33 -0.98 10.21
C LEU A 9 -23.40 -0.72 9.03
N ALA A 10 -23.38 0.51 8.47
CA ALA A 10 -22.48 0.87 7.38
C ALA A 10 -21.01 0.69 7.81
N ARG A 11 -20.67 1.14 9.02
CA ARG A 11 -19.31 1.02 9.56
C ARG A 11 -18.90 -0.44 9.79
N CYS A 12 -19.80 -1.27 10.34
CA CYS A 12 -19.54 -2.69 10.53
C CYS A 12 -19.35 -3.42 9.18
N ALA A 13 -20.10 -3.03 8.14
CA ALA A 13 -20.01 -3.65 6.83
C ALA A 13 -18.73 -3.28 6.04
N ILE A 14 -18.04 -2.17 6.39
CA ILE A 14 -16.77 -1.80 5.76
C ILE A 14 -15.68 -2.85 6.02
N LEU A 15 -15.63 -3.43 7.21
CA LEU A 15 -14.58 -4.38 7.55
C LEU A 15 -14.65 -5.67 6.70
N PRO A 16 -15.78 -6.41 6.62
CA PRO A 16 -15.87 -7.56 5.73
C PRO A 16 -15.68 -7.18 4.25
N PHE A 17 -16.17 -6.02 3.80
CA PHE A 17 -15.90 -5.49 2.47
C PHE A 17 -14.39 -5.38 2.20
N ALA A 18 -13.64 -4.75 3.10
CA ALA A 18 -12.21 -4.54 2.94
C ALA A 18 -11.41 -5.87 3.00
N ILE A 19 -11.77 -6.78 3.90
CA ILE A 19 -11.15 -8.11 4.02
C ILE A 19 -11.36 -8.94 2.74
N VAL A 20 -12.57 -8.94 2.19
CA VAL A 20 -12.87 -9.68 0.94
C VAL A 20 -12.07 -9.10 -0.22
N ASN A 21 -11.99 -7.78 -0.35
CA ASN A 21 -11.18 -7.14 -1.40
C ASN A 21 -9.69 -7.46 -1.23
N ALA A 22 -9.14 -7.36 -0.01
CA ALA A 22 -7.74 -7.71 0.26
C ALA A 22 -7.45 -9.19 -0.07
N GLY A 23 -8.34 -10.10 0.34
CA GLY A 23 -8.23 -11.53 0.03
C GLY A 23 -8.29 -11.82 -1.46
N LEU A 24 -9.18 -11.13 -2.18
CA LEU A 24 -9.30 -11.28 -3.63
C LEU A 24 -8.04 -10.77 -4.35
N PHE A 25 -7.47 -9.63 -3.93
CA PHE A 25 -6.17 -9.14 -4.42
C PHE A 25 -5.07 -10.17 -4.18
N SER A 26 -4.92 -10.63 -2.96
CA SER A 26 -3.91 -11.62 -2.56
C SER A 26 -3.96 -12.89 -3.40
N ALA A 27 -5.18 -13.35 -3.74
CA ALA A 27 -5.41 -14.61 -4.45
C ALA A 27 -5.32 -14.48 -5.97
N LEU A 28 -5.75 -13.32 -6.52
CA LEU A 28 -5.78 -13.06 -7.96
C LEU A 28 -4.40 -12.74 -8.54
N LEU A 29 -3.57 -12.03 -7.78
CA LEU A 29 -2.25 -11.63 -8.26
C LEU A 29 -1.38 -12.86 -8.53
N PRO A 30 -0.76 -12.95 -9.73
CA PRO A 30 0.26 -13.96 -10.02
C PRO A 30 1.39 -13.94 -9.01
N LEU A 31 2.15 -15.01 -8.94
CA LEU A 31 3.34 -15.08 -8.10
C LEU A 31 4.29 -13.92 -8.45
N TRP A 32 4.78 -13.21 -7.43
CA TRP A 32 5.71 -12.09 -7.52
C TRP A 32 5.15 -10.80 -8.14
N GLU A 33 3.86 -10.69 -8.39
CA GLU A 33 3.26 -9.48 -8.95
C GLU A 33 3.11 -8.34 -7.91
N GLY A 34 3.30 -8.59 -6.63
CA GLY A 34 3.47 -7.57 -5.60
C GLY A 34 4.77 -6.77 -5.79
N PHE A 35 4.80 -5.51 -5.33
CA PHE A 35 5.98 -4.65 -5.44
C PHE A 35 7.17 -5.26 -4.67
N ASP A 36 8.25 -5.58 -5.40
CA ASP A 36 9.50 -6.15 -4.88
C ASP A 36 9.32 -7.45 -4.06
N GLU A 37 8.16 -8.10 -4.21
CA GLU A 37 7.71 -9.22 -3.39
C GLU A 37 8.68 -10.41 -3.30
N PRO A 38 9.37 -10.85 -4.37
CA PRO A 38 10.29 -12.00 -4.25
C PRO A 38 11.46 -11.71 -3.31
N PHE A 39 11.89 -10.45 -3.23
CA PHE A 39 12.99 -10.02 -2.38
C PHE A 39 12.53 -9.86 -0.92
N HIS A 40 11.33 -9.33 -0.71
CA HIS A 40 10.69 -9.28 0.61
C HIS A 40 10.39 -10.69 1.15
N TYR A 41 9.88 -11.58 0.30
CA TYR A 41 9.64 -12.97 0.69
C TYR A 41 10.95 -13.68 1.02
N GLY A 42 12.00 -13.50 0.20
CA GLY A 42 13.32 -14.03 0.46
C GLY A 42 13.90 -13.56 1.80
N TYR A 43 13.58 -12.33 2.26
CA TYR A 43 13.94 -11.86 3.60
C TYR A 43 13.24 -12.67 4.68
N VAL A 44 11.92 -12.94 4.53
CA VAL A 44 11.13 -13.74 5.48
C VAL A 44 11.73 -15.13 5.62
N GLU A 45 12.01 -15.79 4.49
CA GLU A 45 12.54 -17.14 4.48
C GLU A 45 13.95 -17.22 5.10
N GLU A 46 14.84 -16.29 4.76
CA GLU A 46 16.19 -16.18 5.34
C GLU A 46 16.15 -16.10 6.87
N LEU A 47 15.22 -15.31 7.44
CA LEU A 47 15.12 -15.15 8.89
C LEU A 47 14.88 -16.47 9.65
N TRP A 48 14.03 -17.35 9.13
CA TRP A 48 13.77 -18.60 9.84
C TRP A 48 14.73 -19.72 9.45
N GLN A 49 15.34 -19.68 8.25
CA GLN A 49 16.36 -20.66 7.83
C GLN A 49 17.70 -20.43 8.54
N SER A 50 18.25 -19.22 8.43
CA SER A 50 19.57 -18.89 8.98
C SER A 50 19.53 -18.39 10.42
N ARG A 51 18.38 -17.90 10.90
CA ARG A 51 18.18 -17.20 12.17
C ARG A 51 19.05 -15.93 12.30
N LYS A 52 19.41 -15.32 11.19
CA LYS A 52 20.21 -14.10 11.12
C LYS A 52 19.45 -13.01 10.42
N LEU A 53 19.73 -11.77 10.80
CA LEU A 53 19.25 -10.60 10.06
C LEU A 53 20.01 -10.48 8.74
N PRO A 54 19.33 -10.41 7.59
CA PRO A 54 19.97 -10.26 6.30
C PRO A 54 20.87 -9.02 6.22
N VAL A 55 21.85 -9.05 5.33
CA VAL A 55 22.79 -7.98 5.05
C VAL A 55 22.77 -7.68 3.56
N PHE A 56 22.53 -6.43 3.18
CA PHE A 56 22.55 -5.97 1.80
C PHE A 56 23.85 -6.36 1.10
N ALA A 57 23.77 -6.74 -0.16
CA ALA A 57 24.85 -7.22 -1.00
C ALA A 57 25.58 -8.50 -0.52
N ARG A 58 25.19 -9.10 0.62
CA ARG A 58 25.80 -10.33 1.15
C ARG A 58 24.83 -11.49 1.28
N THR A 59 23.56 -11.20 1.62
CA THR A 59 22.55 -12.26 1.79
C THR A 59 21.96 -12.62 0.44
N PRO A 60 22.02 -13.89 0.02
CA PRO A 60 21.42 -14.36 -1.21
C PRO A 60 19.91 -14.54 -1.07
N LEU A 61 19.22 -14.70 -2.21
CA LEU A 61 17.85 -15.18 -2.25
C LEU A 61 17.81 -16.70 -2.04
N PRO A 62 16.72 -17.23 -1.42
CA PRO A 62 16.47 -18.67 -1.33
C PRO A 62 16.36 -19.33 -2.71
N TYR A 63 16.74 -20.59 -2.78
CA TYR A 63 16.76 -21.34 -4.03
C TYR A 63 15.39 -21.46 -4.70
N ASP A 64 14.36 -21.79 -3.95
CA ASP A 64 13.00 -21.95 -4.45
C ASP A 64 12.42 -20.64 -5.00
N VAL A 65 12.76 -19.50 -4.41
CA VAL A 65 12.43 -18.18 -4.95
C VAL A 65 13.07 -17.98 -6.33
N VAL A 66 14.38 -18.20 -6.45
CA VAL A 66 15.09 -18.02 -7.73
C VAL A 66 14.63 -19.03 -8.78
N ALA A 67 14.43 -20.31 -8.40
CA ALA A 67 13.94 -21.35 -9.30
C ALA A 67 12.53 -21.05 -9.84
N SER A 68 11.71 -20.33 -9.08
CA SER A 68 10.36 -19.95 -9.50
C SER A 68 10.32 -18.88 -10.61
N PHE A 69 11.39 -18.10 -10.79
CA PHE A 69 11.38 -16.96 -11.74
C PHE A 69 11.10 -17.37 -13.19
N SER A 70 11.62 -18.50 -13.63
CA SER A 70 11.35 -19.02 -14.98
C SER A 70 9.99 -19.71 -15.11
N LEU A 71 9.29 -19.97 -14.01
CA LEU A 71 8.05 -20.74 -13.96
C LEU A 71 6.79 -19.84 -13.90
N ALA A 72 6.92 -18.59 -13.51
CA ALA A 72 5.82 -17.64 -13.41
C ALA A 72 5.97 -16.48 -14.43
N PRO A 73 4.84 -15.85 -14.87
CA PRO A 73 4.92 -14.60 -15.62
C PRO A 73 5.31 -13.46 -14.71
N ALA A 74 5.92 -12.41 -15.27
CA ALA A 74 6.20 -11.17 -14.57
C ALA A 74 5.96 -9.94 -15.45
N SER A 75 5.61 -8.82 -14.82
CA SER A 75 5.49 -7.53 -15.47
C SER A 75 6.84 -7.05 -16.03
N ASN A 76 6.79 -6.13 -16.98
CA ASN A 76 8.01 -5.55 -17.55
C ASN A 76 8.86 -4.79 -16.53
N VAL A 77 8.25 -4.27 -15.47
CA VAL A 77 8.96 -3.60 -14.38
C VAL A 77 9.72 -4.63 -13.55
N LEU A 78 9.05 -5.69 -13.10
CA LEU A 78 9.67 -6.74 -12.31
C LEU A 78 10.75 -7.51 -13.09
N ARG A 79 10.56 -7.73 -14.40
CA ARG A 79 11.54 -8.39 -15.28
C ARG A 79 12.89 -7.68 -15.37
N ARG A 80 12.99 -6.41 -14.99
CA ARG A 80 14.28 -5.73 -14.86
C ARG A 80 15.12 -6.36 -13.74
N ALA A 81 14.46 -6.82 -12.69
CA ALA A 81 15.10 -7.49 -11.56
C ALA A 81 15.15 -9.02 -11.73
N ILE A 82 14.21 -9.63 -12.46
CA ILE A 82 14.12 -11.08 -12.70
C ILE A 82 13.95 -11.37 -14.21
N PRO A 83 14.97 -11.15 -15.04
CA PRO A 83 14.89 -11.26 -16.50
C PRO A 83 14.55 -12.67 -17.00
N GLU A 84 14.69 -13.71 -16.18
CA GLU A 84 14.33 -15.10 -16.48
C GLU A 84 12.82 -15.32 -16.61
N ALA A 85 12.01 -14.43 -16.01
CA ALA A 85 10.56 -14.54 -16.07
C ALA A 85 10.01 -14.20 -17.47
N ALA A 86 8.99 -14.93 -17.89
CA ALA A 86 8.27 -14.63 -19.12
C ALA A 86 7.47 -13.32 -18.97
N ALA A 87 7.51 -12.44 -19.97
CA ALA A 87 6.54 -11.35 -20.03
C ALA A 87 5.12 -11.91 -20.18
N TYR A 88 4.11 -11.17 -19.75
CA TYR A 88 2.72 -11.63 -19.82
C TYR A 88 2.28 -11.99 -21.25
N ASP A 89 2.65 -11.20 -22.26
CA ASP A 89 2.31 -11.51 -23.66
C ASP A 89 2.93 -12.84 -24.09
N ALA A 90 4.19 -13.08 -23.74
CA ALA A 90 4.87 -14.35 -24.01
C ALA A 90 4.25 -15.50 -23.21
N TRP A 91 3.86 -15.26 -21.94
CA TRP A 91 3.18 -16.26 -21.11
C TRP A 91 1.85 -16.69 -21.71
N PHE A 92 1.01 -15.75 -22.13
CA PHE A 92 -0.29 -16.07 -22.71
C PHE A 92 -0.20 -16.68 -24.11
N ALA A 93 0.91 -16.48 -24.83
CA ALA A 93 1.21 -17.14 -26.09
C ALA A 93 1.69 -18.59 -25.93
N LEU A 94 2.09 -19.02 -24.72
CA LEU A 94 2.48 -20.40 -24.47
C LEU A 94 1.29 -21.36 -24.67
N PRO A 95 1.51 -22.57 -25.20
CA PRO A 95 0.51 -23.64 -25.20
C PRO A 95 0.05 -23.96 -23.77
N ASP A 96 -1.22 -24.33 -23.60
CA ASP A 96 -1.78 -24.68 -22.29
C ASP A 96 -0.96 -25.75 -21.57
N GLY A 97 -0.52 -26.79 -22.28
CA GLY A 97 0.30 -27.85 -21.70
C GLY A 97 1.64 -27.38 -21.13
N GLU A 98 2.24 -26.33 -21.71
CA GLU A 98 3.46 -25.71 -21.16
C GLU A 98 3.14 -24.92 -19.89
N ARG A 99 2.08 -24.11 -19.89
CA ARG A 99 1.64 -23.37 -18.69
C ARG A 99 1.28 -24.32 -17.54
N GLU A 100 0.60 -25.44 -17.84
CA GLU A 100 0.29 -26.48 -16.86
C GLU A 100 1.56 -27.16 -16.31
N ARG A 101 2.54 -27.43 -17.18
CA ARG A 101 3.82 -27.99 -16.75
C ARG A 101 4.54 -27.06 -15.78
N ARG A 102 4.63 -25.77 -16.10
CA ARG A 102 5.22 -24.75 -15.23
C ARG A 102 4.45 -24.58 -13.94
N ARG A 103 3.12 -24.59 -13.99
CA ARG A 103 2.28 -24.55 -12.80
C ARG A 103 2.53 -25.75 -11.87
N ARG A 104 2.59 -26.95 -12.40
CA ARG A 104 2.94 -28.16 -11.62
C ARG A 104 4.34 -28.07 -11.03
N ALA A 105 5.30 -27.52 -11.76
CA ALA A 105 6.66 -27.32 -11.23
C ALA A 105 6.66 -26.33 -10.06
N LEU A 106 5.92 -25.22 -10.14
CA LEU A 106 5.74 -24.28 -9.03
C LEU A 106 5.09 -24.93 -7.80
N GLU A 107 4.11 -25.82 -8.02
CA GLU A 107 3.41 -26.54 -6.94
C GLU A 107 4.27 -27.61 -6.27
N GLN A 108 5.41 -27.96 -6.86
CA GLN A 108 6.41 -28.88 -6.28
C GLN A 108 7.56 -28.16 -5.58
N LEU A 109 7.71 -26.83 -5.74
CA LEU A 109 8.75 -26.05 -5.07
C LEU A 109 8.41 -25.91 -3.58
N ALA A 110 9.12 -26.66 -2.74
CA ALA A 110 9.14 -26.47 -1.30
C ALA A 110 10.33 -25.58 -0.89
N ALA A 111 10.36 -25.15 0.37
CA ALA A 111 11.50 -24.39 0.91
C ALA A 111 12.80 -25.22 0.79
N ASP A 112 13.86 -24.56 0.32
CA ASP A 112 15.13 -25.22 0.02
C ASP A 112 16.30 -24.34 0.51
N ALA A 113 17.13 -24.91 1.37
CA ALA A 113 18.28 -24.22 1.97
C ALA A 113 19.52 -24.13 1.04
N ARG A 114 19.41 -24.56 -0.23
CA ARG A 114 20.51 -24.39 -1.20
C ARG A 114 20.80 -22.91 -1.43
N VAL A 115 22.07 -22.59 -1.51
CA VAL A 115 22.52 -21.20 -1.75
C VAL A 115 22.59 -20.94 -3.25
N VAL A 116 21.98 -19.83 -3.69
CA VAL A 116 22.10 -19.31 -5.04
C VAL A 116 22.78 -17.95 -4.97
N LEU A 117 23.78 -17.70 -5.82
CA LEU A 117 24.53 -16.43 -5.84
C LEU A 117 23.73 -15.31 -6.50
N ARG A 118 22.57 -14.98 -5.93
CA ARG A 118 21.75 -13.85 -6.32
C ARG A 118 21.39 -13.03 -5.08
N GLY A 119 21.91 -11.82 -5.00
CA GLY A 119 21.72 -10.96 -3.82
C GLY A 119 20.27 -10.53 -3.61
N ASN A 120 19.88 -10.42 -2.35
CA ASN A 120 18.60 -9.83 -1.95
C ASN A 120 18.80 -8.33 -1.69
N TYR A 121 18.27 -7.47 -2.58
CA TYR A 121 18.44 -6.02 -2.42
C TYR A 121 17.54 -5.44 -1.31
N GLU A 122 16.47 -6.11 -0.90
CA GLU A 122 15.62 -5.71 0.22
C GLU A 122 16.21 -6.07 1.60
N ALA A 123 17.39 -6.70 1.63
CA ALA A 123 18.06 -7.11 2.87
C ALA A 123 18.46 -5.95 3.82
N HIS A 124 18.35 -4.70 3.36
CA HIS A 124 18.60 -3.49 4.16
C HIS A 124 17.36 -2.96 4.89
N GLN A 125 16.18 -3.49 4.60
CA GLN A 125 14.93 -3.02 5.18
C GLN A 125 14.80 -3.34 6.69
N PRO A 126 14.15 -2.47 7.47
CA PRO A 126 13.90 -2.72 8.89
C PRO A 126 13.10 -4.01 9.13
N PRO A 127 13.38 -4.76 10.22
CA PRO A 127 13.04 -6.18 10.31
C PRO A 127 11.62 -6.51 10.79
N LEU A 128 10.85 -5.58 11.39
CA LEU A 128 9.65 -5.91 12.16
C LEU A 128 8.60 -6.66 11.35
N ALA A 129 8.29 -6.21 10.12
CA ALA A 129 7.29 -6.87 9.28
C ALA A 129 7.69 -8.32 8.97
N TYR A 130 8.95 -8.56 8.67
CA TYR A 130 9.48 -9.89 8.33
C TYR A 130 9.58 -10.81 9.55
N LEU A 131 9.93 -10.26 10.73
CA LEU A 131 9.93 -11.00 12.00
C LEU A 131 8.53 -11.47 12.39
N LEU A 132 7.47 -10.76 12.00
CA LEU A 132 6.09 -11.18 12.19
C LEU A 132 5.67 -12.28 11.19
N LEU A 133 6.23 -12.29 9.98
CA LEU A 133 5.90 -13.25 8.94
C LEU A 133 6.71 -14.56 9.04
N ALA A 134 7.96 -14.51 9.47
CA ALA A 134 8.84 -15.67 9.54
C ALA A 134 8.29 -16.83 10.42
N PRO A 135 7.68 -16.60 11.59
CA PRO A 135 7.03 -17.63 12.37
C PRO A 135 5.83 -18.29 11.68
N LEU A 136 5.18 -17.57 10.74
CA LEU A 136 4.05 -18.09 9.96
C LEU A 136 4.51 -18.90 8.76
N ASP A 137 5.61 -18.50 8.10
CA ASP A 137 6.15 -19.21 6.94
C ASP A 137 6.83 -20.54 7.33
N ARG A 138 7.57 -20.54 8.45
CA ARG A 138 8.32 -21.72 8.91
C ARG A 138 7.50 -23.03 8.98
N PRO A 139 6.30 -23.09 9.60
CA PRO A 139 5.48 -24.30 9.62
C PRO A 139 4.95 -24.71 8.24
N LEU A 140 4.92 -23.77 7.29
CA LEU A 140 4.49 -23.98 5.92
C LEU A 140 5.63 -24.47 5.01
N ALA A 141 6.86 -24.66 5.49
CA ALA A 141 8.04 -25.00 4.70
C ALA A 141 7.88 -26.25 3.80
N LYS A 142 7.00 -27.19 4.20
CA LYS A 142 6.70 -28.42 3.43
C LYS A 142 5.70 -28.20 2.28
N PHE A 143 4.98 -27.08 2.29
CA PHE A 143 4.04 -26.73 1.24
C PHE A 143 4.75 -26.06 0.07
N SER A 144 4.07 -26.04 -1.07
CA SER A 144 4.58 -25.34 -2.25
C SER A 144 4.76 -23.84 -2.01
N LEU A 145 5.69 -23.23 -2.73
CA LEU A 145 5.96 -21.81 -2.68
C LEU A 145 4.69 -20.99 -2.93
N THR A 146 3.83 -21.41 -3.87
CA THR A 146 2.55 -20.75 -4.17
C THR A 146 1.60 -20.72 -2.98
N VAL A 147 1.51 -21.81 -2.23
CA VAL A 147 0.68 -21.88 -1.00
C VAL A 147 1.27 -21.00 0.10
N ARG A 148 2.58 -21.05 0.30
CA ARG A 148 3.28 -20.23 1.31
C ARG A 148 3.05 -18.74 1.05
N VAL A 149 3.31 -18.30 -0.18
CA VAL A 149 3.11 -16.89 -0.57
C VAL A 149 1.64 -16.49 -0.44
N LEU A 150 0.67 -17.33 -0.86
CA LEU A 150 -0.75 -17.03 -0.72
C LEU A 150 -1.16 -16.86 0.75
N VAL A 151 -0.74 -17.75 1.63
CA VAL A 151 -1.06 -17.66 3.07
C VAL A 151 -0.49 -16.37 3.68
N LEU A 152 0.76 -16.03 3.36
CA LEU A 152 1.38 -14.80 3.85
C LEU A 152 0.71 -13.55 3.28
N ARG A 153 0.33 -13.53 1.99
CA ARG A 153 -0.43 -12.42 1.38
C ARG A 153 -1.77 -12.21 2.07
N LEU A 154 -2.53 -13.29 2.32
CA LEU A 154 -3.82 -13.22 3.03
C LEU A 154 -3.64 -12.66 4.44
N PHE A 155 -2.59 -13.07 5.14
CA PHE A 155 -2.25 -12.52 6.45
C PHE A 155 -1.90 -11.04 6.37
N CYS A 156 -1.02 -10.63 5.45
CA CYS A 156 -0.62 -9.24 5.24
C CYS A 156 -1.84 -8.36 4.94
N GLY A 157 -2.68 -8.77 3.98
CA GLY A 157 -3.88 -8.03 3.61
C GLY A 157 -4.88 -7.92 4.75
N ALA A 158 -5.18 -9.02 5.44
CA ALA A 158 -6.12 -9.01 6.56
C ALA A 158 -5.63 -8.14 7.73
N CYS A 159 -4.37 -8.29 8.13
CA CYS A 159 -3.78 -7.49 9.22
C CYS A 159 -3.69 -6.02 8.85
N SER A 160 -3.32 -5.68 7.61
CA SER A 160 -3.31 -4.30 7.14
C SER A 160 -4.70 -3.67 7.21
N VAL A 161 -5.74 -4.38 6.73
CA VAL A 161 -7.13 -3.91 6.81
C VAL A 161 -7.55 -3.66 8.25
N LEU A 162 -7.27 -4.59 9.17
CA LEU A 162 -7.62 -4.45 10.58
C LEU A 162 -6.90 -3.25 11.22
N LEU A 163 -5.59 -3.15 11.05
CA LEU A 163 -4.80 -2.06 11.61
C LEU A 163 -5.24 -0.71 11.04
N LEU A 164 -5.45 -0.62 9.73
CA LEU A 164 -5.87 0.62 9.08
C LEU A 164 -7.30 1.00 9.48
N PHE A 165 -8.23 0.06 9.57
CA PHE A 165 -9.61 0.33 9.99
C PHE A 165 -9.67 0.91 11.42
N PHE A 166 -8.98 0.29 12.37
CA PHE A 166 -8.97 0.76 13.74
C PHE A 166 -8.13 2.03 13.92
N GLY A 167 -6.98 2.13 13.24
CA GLY A 167 -6.12 3.31 13.26
C GLY A 167 -6.79 4.54 12.64
N ALA A 168 -7.39 4.42 11.45
CA ALA A 168 -8.13 5.50 10.80
C ALA A 168 -9.38 5.89 11.59
N SER A 169 -10.09 4.90 12.19
CA SER A 169 -11.18 5.17 13.11
C SER A 169 -10.75 5.97 14.35
N ALA A 170 -9.58 5.63 14.90
CA ALA A 170 -9.01 6.37 16.03
C ALA A 170 -8.61 7.79 15.60
N LEU A 171 -8.02 7.94 14.42
CA LEU A 171 -7.66 9.25 13.87
C LEU A 171 -8.88 10.14 13.63
N CYS A 172 -9.94 9.61 13.02
CA CYS A 172 -11.19 10.33 12.82
C CYS A 172 -11.78 10.81 14.16
N ARG A 173 -11.71 10.00 15.23
CA ARG A 173 -12.13 10.41 16.58
C ARG A 173 -11.23 11.50 17.15
N SER A 174 -9.90 11.38 17.00
CA SER A 174 -8.95 12.38 17.52
C SER A 174 -9.07 13.73 16.82
N LEU A 175 -9.50 13.73 15.55
CA LEU A 175 -9.79 14.94 14.76
C LEU A 175 -11.25 15.39 14.86
N GLU A 176 -12.07 14.68 15.63
CA GLU A 176 -13.51 14.96 15.78
C GLU A 176 -14.26 15.02 14.43
N VAL A 177 -13.90 14.13 13.48
CA VAL A 177 -14.65 14.01 12.22
C VAL A 177 -16.06 13.54 12.50
N PRO A 178 -17.11 14.34 12.17
CA PRO A 178 -18.47 13.97 12.52
C PRO A 178 -19.00 12.86 11.61
N GLU A 179 -19.95 12.05 12.14
CA GLU A 179 -20.72 11.13 11.28
C GLU A 179 -21.75 11.91 10.43
N PRO A 180 -22.04 11.48 9.20
CA PRO A 180 -21.57 10.27 8.51
C PRO A 180 -20.22 10.42 7.76
N PHE A 181 -19.52 11.52 7.91
CA PHE A 181 -18.27 11.81 7.19
C PHE A 181 -17.13 10.89 7.62
N ALA A 182 -17.05 10.54 8.91
CA ALA A 182 -16.03 9.60 9.41
C ALA A 182 -16.18 8.21 8.75
N THR A 183 -17.42 7.69 8.67
CA THR A 183 -17.70 6.42 8.00
C THR A 183 -17.44 6.51 6.48
N ALA A 184 -17.75 7.66 5.85
CA ALA A 184 -17.45 7.90 4.44
C ALA A 184 -15.93 7.94 4.16
N ALA A 185 -15.15 8.54 5.06
CA ALA A 185 -13.68 8.54 4.97
C ALA A 185 -13.13 7.10 5.03
N LEU A 186 -13.61 6.28 5.97
CA LEU A 186 -13.22 4.86 6.07
C LEU A 186 -13.56 4.10 4.80
N PHE A 187 -14.76 4.25 4.27
CA PHE A 187 -15.14 3.58 3.03
C PHE A 187 -14.29 4.04 1.84
N GLY A 188 -14.04 5.35 1.72
CA GLY A 188 -13.15 5.89 0.68
C GLY A 188 -11.73 5.35 0.75
N ILE A 189 -11.16 5.16 1.96
CA ILE A 189 -9.87 4.51 2.18
C ILE A 189 -9.88 3.10 1.56
N PHE A 190 -10.88 2.29 1.89
CA PHE A 190 -10.97 0.90 1.42
C PHE A 190 -11.53 0.74 0.00
N CYS A 191 -11.92 1.81 -0.68
CA CYS A 191 -12.16 1.81 -2.11
C CYS A 191 -10.90 2.10 -2.94
N SER A 192 -9.75 2.40 -2.33
CA SER A 192 -8.49 2.64 -3.04
C SER A 192 -7.91 1.33 -3.56
N GLU A 193 -7.75 1.21 -4.88
CA GLU A 193 -7.05 0.08 -5.50
C GLU A 193 -5.61 0.02 -5.02
N MET A 194 -4.92 1.18 -5.01
CA MET A 194 -3.52 1.27 -4.65
C MET A 194 -3.24 0.81 -3.20
N LEU A 195 -4.23 0.92 -2.29
CA LEU A 195 -4.12 0.35 -0.95
C LEU A 195 -3.88 -1.16 -1.01
N TYR A 196 -4.70 -1.89 -1.77
CA TYR A 196 -4.58 -3.34 -1.90
C TYR A 196 -3.33 -3.74 -2.67
N ALA A 197 -3.01 -3.02 -3.75
CA ALA A 197 -1.77 -3.20 -4.48
C ALA A 197 -0.52 -3.05 -3.59
N THR A 198 -0.60 -2.18 -2.57
CA THR A 198 0.49 -1.93 -1.62
C THR A 198 0.53 -2.93 -0.46
N THR A 199 -0.62 -3.45 -0.02
CA THR A 199 -0.71 -4.18 1.26
C THR A 199 -1.10 -5.65 1.16
N ALA A 200 -1.68 -6.08 0.03
CA ALA A 200 -2.17 -7.45 -0.15
C ALA A 200 -1.13 -8.38 -0.79
N HIS A 201 0.15 -8.16 -0.46
CA HIS A 201 1.29 -8.97 -0.87
C HIS A 201 2.36 -9.03 0.23
N VAL A 202 3.37 -9.86 0.05
CA VAL A 202 4.46 -10.00 1.03
C VAL A 202 5.45 -8.86 0.83
N ALA A 203 5.36 -7.84 1.70
CA ALA A 203 6.27 -6.71 1.77
C ALA A 203 6.29 -6.17 3.20
N ASN A 204 6.92 -5.04 3.47
CA ASN A 204 6.82 -4.35 4.76
C ASN A 204 5.71 -3.28 4.78
N ASP A 205 5.17 -2.94 3.61
CA ASP A 205 4.15 -1.88 3.47
C ASP A 205 2.82 -2.23 4.13
N TRP A 206 2.44 -3.53 4.20
CA TRP A 206 1.21 -3.94 4.88
C TRP A 206 1.16 -3.48 6.34
N LEU A 207 2.31 -3.52 7.03
CA LEU A 207 2.41 -3.08 8.42
C LEU A 207 2.57 -1.56 8.51
N ALA A 208 3.37 -0.97 7.60
CA ALA A 208 3.67 0.46 7.59
C ALA A 208 2.41 1.32 7.45
N VAL A 209 1.48 0.96 6.55
CA VAL A 209 0.22 1.68 6.33
C VAL A 209 -0.67 1.63 7.57
N GLY A 210 -0.79 0.45 8.20
CA GLY A 210 -1.56 0.31 9.42
C GLY A 210 -0.97 1.06 10.62
N VAL A 211 0.35 0.92 10.83
CA VAL A 211 1.09 1.61 11.90
C VAL A 211 1.01 3.12 11.74
N SER A 212 1.11 3.64 10.51
CA SER A 212 1.01 5.08 10.25
C SER A 212 -0.33 5.65 10.71
N ALA A 213 -1.44 4.97 10.48
CA ALA A 213 -2.77 5.42 10.89
C ALA A 213 -2.87 5.57 12.43
N PHE A 214 -2.32 4.62 13.18
CA PHE A 214 -2.25 4.73 14.65
C PHE A 214 -1.25 5.79 15.11
N PHE A 215 -0.12 5.94 14.43
CA PHE A 215 0.84 7.02 14.71
C PHE A 215 0.17 8.39 14.56
N PHE A 216 -0.53 8.64 13.45
CA PHE A 216 -1.26 9.89 13.24
C PHE A 216 -2.37 10.10 14.25
N ALA A 217 -3.09 9.04 14.65
CA ALA A 217 -4.10 9.12 15.70
C ALA A 217 -3.48 9.51 17.06
N ALA A 218 -2.34 8.91 17.44
CA ALA A 218 -1.64 9.23 18.66
C ALA A 218 -1.04 10.66 18.64
N LEU A 219 -0.53 11.08 17.48
CA LEU A 219 0.03 12.42 17.27
C LEU A 219 -1.06 13.50 17.37
N ALA A 220 -2.24 13.28 16.75
CA ALA A 220 -3.39 14.18 16.83
C ALA A 220 -3.94 14.29 18.26
N ASP A 221 -4.13 13.16 18.95
CA ASP A 221 -4.52 13.13 20.36
C ASP A 221 -3.49 13.85 21.24
N GLY A 222 -2.21 13.57 21.03
CA GLY A 222 -1.06 14.22 21.66
C GLY A 222 -1.02 14.19 23.18
N ARG A 223 -1.89 13.39 23.84
CA ARG A 223 -1.98 13.29 25.32
C ARG A 223 -0.95 12.35 25.91
N SER A 224 -0.41 11.43 25.12
CA SER A 224 0.53 10.41 25.58
C SER A 224 1.78 10.34 24.70
N PRO A 225 2.89 10.98 25.11
CA PRO A 225 4.18 10.84 24.42
C PRO A 225 4.63 9.39 24.28
N LEU A 226 4.31 8.54 25.26
CA LEU A 226 4.64 7.12 25.19
C LEU A 226 3.91 6.42 24.03
N ARG A 227 2.62 6.72 23.78
CA ARG A 227 1.89 6.16 22.63
C ARG A 227 2.47 6.64 21.29
N VAL A 228 2.82 7.91 21.20
CA VAL A 228 3.51 8.46 20.01
C VAL A 228 4.82 7.72 19.79
N GLY A 229 5.64 7.58 20.84
CA GLY A 229 6.91 6.84 20.80
C GLY A 229 6.75 5.38 20.41
N ALA A 230 5.72 4.68 20.93
CA ALA A 230 5.47 3.28 20.62
C ALA A 230 5.13 3.06 19.13
N TRP A 231 4.20 3.84 18.58
CA TRP A 231 3.84 3.72 17.16
C TRP A 231 4.96 4.21 16.24
N LEU A 232 5.73 5.21 16.66
CA LEU A 232 6.91 5.66 15.93
C LEU A 232 8.00 4.58 15.92
N ALA A 233 8.30 3.93 17.05
CA ALA A 233 9.26 2.83 17.11
C ALA A 233 8.84 1.66 16.23
N ALA A 234 7.55 1.27 16.25
CA ALA A 234 7.01 0.26 15.37
C ALA A 234 7.17 0.65 13.89
N GLY A 235 6.89 1.90 13.53
CA GLY A 235 7.07 2.42 12.18
C GLY A 235 8.53 2.41 11.74
N LEU A 236 9.43 2.89 12.56
CA LEU A 236 10.88 2.89 12.29
C LEU A 236 11.43 1.47 12.10
N LEU A 237 10.94 0.50 12.86
CA LEU A 237 11.29 -0.92 12.68
C LEU A 237 10.60 -1.57 11.49
N THR A 238 9.64 -0.90 10.85
CA THR A 238 8.93 -1.39 9.67
C THR A 238 9.52 -0.81 8.38
N LYS A 239 9.75 0.51 8.32
CA LYS A 239 10.23 1.16 7.10
C LYS A 239 11.02 2.44 7.40
N ALA A 240 12.13 2.64 6.70
CA ALA A 240 13.07 3.74 6.97
C ALA A 240 12.47 5.14 6.76
N TYR A 241 11.45 5.31 5.90
CA TYR A 241 10.82 6.61 5.70
C TYR A 241 10.11 7.15 6.97
N PHE A 242 9.89 6.33 8.00
CA PHE A 242 9.43 6.81 9.32
C PHE A 242 10.47 7.71 10.01
N LEU A 243 11.71 7.78 9.55
CA LEU A 243 12.69 8.78 10.00
C LEU A 243 12.18 10.22 9.78
N VAL A 244 11.43 10.47 8.70
CA VAL A 244 10.78 11.77 8.45
C VAL A 244 9.77 12.08 9.55
N PHE A 245 8.94 11.09 9.91
CA PHE A 245 7.98 11.25 10.99
C PHE A 245 8.65 11.34 12.36
N ALA A 246 9.84 10.74 12.56
CA ALA A 246 10.59 10.85 13.81
C ALA A 246 11.07 12.29 14.04
N VAL A 247 11.65 12.92 13.02
CA VAL A 247 12.07 14.33 13.08
C VAL A 247 10.87 15.23 13.36
N PHE A 248 9.76 15.02 12.65
CA PHE A 248 8.55 15.80 12.85
C PHE A 248 7.96 15.61 14.27
N ALA A 249 7.81 14.35 14.72
CA ALA A 249 7.25 14.06 16.03
C ALA A 249 8.10 14.62 17.16
N ALA A 250 9.43 14.57 17.06
CA ALA A 250 10.33 15.17 18.03
C ALA A 250 10.07 16.69 18.15
N GLY A 251 10.03 17.42 17.04
CA GLY A 251 9.74 18.86 17.03
C GLY A 251 8.35 19.18 17.57
N ALA A 252 7.30 18.48 17.10
CA ALA A 252 5.92 18.70 17.51
C ALA A 252 5.70 18.41 19.02
N MET A 253 6.29 17.32 19.53
CA MET A 253 6.19 16.94 20.92
C MET A 253 7.00 17.89 21.82
N LEU A 254 8.21 18.29 21.44
CA LEU A 254 9.00 19.29 22.17
C LEU A 254 8.25 20.62 22.25
N TRP A 255 7.65 21.08 21.16
CA TRP A 255 6.82 22.29 21.15
C TRP A 255 5.62 22.17 22.10
N ARG A 256 4.89 21.07 22.03
CA ARG A 256 3.69 20.82 22.84
C ARG A 256 4.00 20.69 24.34
N TYR A 257 5.10 20.05 24.68
CA TYR A 257 5.52 19.75 26.05
C TYR A 257 6.67 20.63 26.56
N ARG A 258 6.93 21.77 25.92
CA ARG A 258 8.08 22.65 26.25
C ARG A 258 8.26 22.98 27.73
N SER A 259 7.16 23.12 28.48
CA SER A 259 7.17 23.38 29.95
C SER A 259 7.32 22.09 30.79
N ARG A 260 7.20 20.91 30.15
CA ARG A 260 7.24 19.59 30.82
C ARG A 260 8.04 18.58 30.00
N ALA A 261 9.18 18.98 29.45
CA ALA A 261 9.95 18.15 28.49
C ALA A 261 10.34 16.77 29.05
N ARG A 262 10.48 16.62 30.38
CA ARG A 262 10.76 15.32 31.02
C ARG A 262 9.67 14.26 30.73
N THR A 263 8.43 14.67 30.46
CA THR A 263 7.34 13.73 30.13
C THR A 263 7.54 13.05 28.77
N LEU A 264 8.46 13.57 27.94
CA LEU A 264 8.83 12.98 26.66
C LEU A 264 9.80 11.79 26.81
N LEU A 265 10.55 11.73 27.93
CA LEU A 265 11.60 10.75 28.13
C LEU A 265 11.15 9.29 27.95
N PRO A 266 10.00 8.83 28.47
CA PRO A 266 9.58 7.44 28.27
C PRO A 266 9.35 7.09 26.79
N GLY A 267 8.74 8.00 26.01
CA GLY A 267 8.51 7.80 24.59
C GLY A 267 9.81 7.82 23.79
N ALA A 268 10.71 8.78 24.09
CA ALA A 268 12.02 8.87 23.45
C ALA A 268 12.90 7.65 23.78
N ALA A 269 12.91 7.22 25.05
CA ALA A 269 13.64 6.02 25.47
C ALA A 269 13.13 4.77 24.77
N LEU A 270 11.80 4.63 24.61
CA LEU A 270 11.22 3.49 23.90
C LEU A 270 11.67 3.46 22.43
N VAL A 271 11.67 4.61 21.74
CA VAL A 271 12.18 4.71 20.36
C VAL A 271 13.66 4.34 20.30
N ALA A 272 14.47 4.92 21.20
CA ALA A 272 15.91 4.67 21.24
C ALA A 272 16.25 3.20 21.52
N LEU A 273 15.54 2.57 22.47
CA LEU A 273 15.78 1.17 22.87
C LEU A 273 15.33 0.17 21.79
N LEU A 274 14.19 0.41 21.14
CA LEU A 274 13.64 -0.54 20.17
C LEU A 274 14.21 -0.32 18.78
N ALA A 275 14.22 0.91 18.26
CA ALA A 275 14.65 1.21 16.90
C ALA A 275 16.13 1.58 16.80
N GLY A 276 16.70 2.18 17.84
CA GLY A 276 18.11 2.61 17.86
C GLY A 276 19.10 1.53 17.44
N PRO A 277 19.04 0.29 17.96
CA PRO A 277 19.97 -0.78 17.58
C PRO A 277 19.96 -1.10 16.09
N TRP A 278 18.79 -1.05 15.43
CA TRP A 278 18.68 -1.27 13.99
C TRP A 278 19.43 -0.18 13.20
N TYR A 279 19.19 1.08 13.53
CA TYR A 279 19.80 2.19 12.83
C TYR A 279 21.31 2.33 13.14
N ALA A 280 21.74 1.98 14.35
CA ALA A 280 23.15 1.87 14.70
C ALA A 280 23.85 0.75 13.89
N ARG A 281 23.17 -0.42 13.71
CA ARG A 281 23.64 -1.49 12.83
C ARG A 281 23.79 -1.02 11.38
N ASN A 282 22.79 -0.31 10.85
CA ASN A 282 22.85 0.21 9.48
C ASN A 282 24.01 1.16 9.29
N PHE A 283 24.23 2.07 10.25
CA PHE A 283 25.37 2.97 10.22
C PHE A 283 26.69 2.21 10.22
N ALA A 284 26.82 1.20 11.07
CA ALA A 284 28.05 0.38 11.15
C ALA A 284 28.29 -0.45 9.87
N LEU A 285 27.24 -0.94 9.21
CA LEU A 285 27.36 -1.79 8.02
C LEU A 285 27.49 -1.00 6.72
N TYR A 286 26.80 0.13 6.61
CA TYR A 286 26.57 0.85 5.35
C TYR A 286 27.07 2.30 5.37
N GLY A 287 27.52 2.80 6.53
CA GLY A 287 27.97 4.19 6.66
C GLY A 287 26.84 5.23 6.67
N ASN A 288 25.58 4.79 6.59
CA ASN A 288 24.40 5.66 6.68
C ASN A 288 23.31 5.07 7.57
N VAL A 289 22.47 5.93 8.15
CA VAL A 289 21.43 5.54 9.10
C VAL A 289 20.25 4.85 8.40
N GLY A 290 19.85 5.35 7.23
CA GLY A 290 18.67 4.86 6.50
C GLY A 290 18.90 3.49 5.87
N GLY A 291 20.14 3.14 5.53
CA GLY A 291 20.45 1.93 4.77
C GLY A 291 19.88 1.94 3.34
N THR A 292 19.54 3.12 2.81
CA THR A 292 18.87 3.28 1.51
C THR A 292 19.84 3.14 0.33
N PRO A 293 19.43 2.55 -0.81
CA PRO A 293 20.28 2.42 -2.00
C PRO A 293 20.84 3.76 -2.51
N GLU A 294 20.05 4.82 -2.49
CA GLU A 294 20.45 6.16 -2.95
C GLU A 294 21.63 6.72 -2.15
N ALA A 295 21.71 6.35 -0.87
CA ALA A 295 22.86 6.73 -0.04
C ALA A 295 24.11 5.89 -0.34
N PHE A 296 23.95 4.72 -0.96
CA PHE A 296 25.10 3.91 -1.43
C PHE A 296 25.67 4.44 -2.76
N ASP A 297 24.84 5.10 -3.58
CA ASP A 297 25.26 5.66 -4.87
C ASP A 297 26.02 6.98 -4.73
N GLY A 298 26.22 7.47 -3.51
CA GLY A 298 27.04 8.64 -3.21
C GLY A 298 26.40 9.98 -3.57
N ILE A 299 25.09 10.02 -3.81
CA ILE A 299 24.38 11.27 -4.13
C ILE A 299 24.28 12.15 -2.89
N GLY A 300 24.98 13.28 -2.92
CA GLY A 300 24.94 14.27 -1.85
C GLY A 300 23.66 15.13 -1.89
N ILE A 301 23.27 15.68 -0.74
CA ILE A 301 22.10 16.58 -0.61
C ILE A 301 22.19 17.74 -1.62
N GLY A 302 23.36 18.33 -1.82
CA GLY A 302 23.57 19.43 -2.77
C GLY A 302 23.30 19.02 -4.22
N GLN A 303 23.69 17.82 -4.61
CA GLN A 303 23.44 17.27 -5.96
C GLN A 303 21.93 17.00 -6.17
N ALA A 304 21.27 16.39 -5.19
CA ALA A 304 19.82 16.16 -5.23
C ALA A 304 19.05 17.50 -5.35
N LEU A 305 19.37 18.49 -4.52
CA LEU A 305 18.73 19.82 -4.59
C LEU A 305 19.01 20.55 -5.91
N ALA A 306 20.21 20.41 -6.47
CA ALA A 306 20.53 20.98 -7.78
C ALA A 306 19.70 20.35 -8.91
N ALA A 307 19.43 19.04 -8.83
CA ALA A 307 18.59 18.32 -9.79
C ALA A 307 17.13 18.79 -9.77
N ALA A 308 16.65 19.41 -8.70
CA ALA A 308 15.29 19.97 -8.61
C ALA A 308 14.92 20.96 -9.73
N ARG A 309 15.92 21.63 -10.30
CA ARG A 309 15.75 22.59 -11.42
C ARG A 309 15.48 21.88 -12.76
N ASN A 310 15.83 20.62 -12.87
CA ASN A 310 15.71 19.83 -14.09
C ASN A 310 14.41 18.99 -14.10
N ILE A 311 13.62 19.04 -13.02
CA ILE A 311 12.39 18.26 -12.87
C ILE A 311 11.20 19.02 -13.45
N ASP A 312 10.43 18.35 -14.31
CA ASP A 312 9.08 18.76 -14.67
C ASP A 312 8.14 18.43 -13.49
N TRP A 313 8.00 19.39 -12.57
CA TRP A 313 7.20 19.24 -11.36
C TRP A 313 5.71 18.99 -11.63
N PRO A 314 5.05 19.70 -12.59
CA PRO A 314 3.67 19.39 -12.95
C PRO A 314 3.48 17.96 -13.43
N ALA A 315 4.35 17.48 -14.32
CA ALA A 315 4.29 16.11 -14.82
C ALA A 315 4.56 15.08 -13.70
N THR A 316 5.59 15.31 -12.87
CA THR A 316 5.95 14.46 -11.72
C THR A 316 4.83 14.40 -10.68
N ALA A 317 4.29 15.53 -10.24
CA ALA A 317 3.19 15.57 -9.28
C ALA A 317 1.92 14.92 -9.86
N GLY A 318 1.60 15.20 -11.12
CA GLY A 318 0.48 14.60 -11.81
C GLY A 318 0.63 13.07 -11.99
N TYR A 319 1.85 12.58 -12.24
CA TYR A 319 2.15 11.14 -12.26
C TYR A 319 1.94 10.52 -10.87
N LEU A 320 2.62 11.05 -9.85
CA LEU A 320 2.56 10.52 -8.49
C LEU A 320 1.14 10.51 -7.94
N ALA A 321 0.39 11.61 -8.11
CA ALA A 321 -0.98 11.71 -7.63
C ALA A 321 -1.90 10.65 -8.27
N ARG A 322 -1.81 10.44 -9.59
CA ARG A 322 -2.60 9.39 -10.26
C ARG A 322 -2.16 7.99 -9.88
N ALA A 323 -0.84 7.74 -9.86
CA ALA A 323 -0.28 6.44 -9.52
C ALA A 323 -0.58 6.06 -8.07
N SER A 324 -0.64 7.02 -7.14
CA SER A 324 -1.06 6.78 -5.74
C SER A 324 -2.53 6.43 -5.59
N LEU A 325 -3.37 6.68 -6.60
CA LEU A 325 -4.76 6.23 -6.63
C LEU A 325 -4.91 4.88 -7.31
N TRP A 326 -4.12 4.63 -8.36
CA TRP A 326 -4.24 3.42 -9.16
C TRP A 326 -2.98 3.13 -10.00
N THR A 327 -2.42 1.92 -9.89
CA THR A 327 -1.27 1.47 -10.68
C THR A 327 -1.48 0.15 -11.41
N GLY A 328 -2.47 -0.68 -11.03
CA GLY A 328 -2.62 -2.03 -11.53
C GLY A 328 -1.44 -2.93 -11.17
N ASN A 329 -0.94 -2.82 -9.96
CA ASN A 329 0.23 -3.53 -9.43
C ASN A 329 1.52 -3.24 -10.23
N ASN A 330 2.48 -4.16 -10.24
CA ASN A 330 3.73 -4.03 -10.99
C ASN A 330 3.56 -3.90 -12.50
N TRP A 331 2.37 -4.14 -13.02
CA TRP A 331 2.11 -3.94 -14.44
C TRP A 331 2.12 -2.46 -14.83
N PHE A 332 1.86 -1.57 -13.89
CA PHE A 332 1.74 -0.13 -14.15
C PHE A 332 0.82 0.17 -15.33
N ASN A 333 -0.26 -0.60 -15.44
CA ASN A 333 -1.25 -0.42 -16.48
C ASN A 333 -1.95 0.93 -16.32
N SER A 334 -2.50 1.45 -17.39
CA SER A 334 -3.21 2.73 -17.34
C SER A 334 -4.69 2.55 -16.99
N TYR A 335 -5.16 3.32 -16.03
CA TYR A 335 -6.58 3.61 -15.85
C TYR A 335 -6.95 4.89 -16.61
N SER A 336 -8.23 5.16 -16.79
CA SER A 336 -8.70 6.40 -17.41
C SER A 336 -8.14 7.63 -16.68
N ARG A 337 -7.26 8.38 -17.35
CA ARG A 337 -6.67 9.62 -16.80
C ARG A 337 -7.74 10.62 -16.43
N THR A 338 -8.81 10.74 -17.24
CA THR A 338 -9.94 11.62 -16.97
C THR A 338 -10.63 11.25 -15.66
N THR A 339 -10.94 9.95 -15.46
CA THR A 339 -11.59 9.48 -14.24
C THR A 339 -10.73 9.73 -13.00
N LEU A 340 -9.43 9.43 -13.06
CA LEU A 340 -8.51 9.70 -11.96
C LEU A 340 -8.36 11.19 -11.69
N ASN A 341 -8.28 12.03 -12.73
CA ASN A 341 -8.20 13.48 -12.56
C ASN A 341 -9.48 14.07 -11.94
N VAL A 342 -10.67 13.53 -12.27
CA VAL A 342 -11.92 13.94 -11.62
C VAL A 342 -11.90 13.58 -10.13
N LEU A 343 -11.45 12.37 -9.78
CA LEU A 343 -11.32 11.99 -8.36
C LEU A 343 -10.31 12.87 -7.64
N LEU A 344 -9.15 13.15 -8.25
CA LEU A 344 -8.14 14.06 -7.69
C LEU A 344 -8.69 15.48 -7.49
N ALA A 345 -9.46 16.01 -8.45
CA ALA A 345 -10.09 17.31 -8.33
C ALA A 345 -11.10 17.35 -7.17
N LEU A 346 -11.92 16.30 -7.01
CA LEU A 346 -12.85 16.18 -5.89
C LEU A 346 -12.12 16.09 -4.53
N LEU A 347 -11.04 15.32 -4.45
CA LEU A 347 -10.20 15.26 -3.24
C LEU A 347 -9.50 16.58 -2.96
N ALA A 348 -8.96 17.24 -3.98
CA ALA A 348 -8.36 18.57 -3.83
C ALA A 348 -9.39 19.61 -3.35
N LEU A 349 -10.61 19.58 -3.88
CA LEU A 349 -11.70 20.43 -3.40
C LEU A 349 -12.08 20.12 -1.96
N ALA A 350 -12.12 18.83 -1.57
CA ALA A 350 -12.36 18.41 -0.20
C ALA A 350 -11.27 18.91 0.76
N MET A 351 -10.00 18.84 0.32
CA MET A 351 -8.87 19.37 1.08
C MET A 351 -8.91 20.90 1.15
N ALA A 352 -9.28 21.59 0.05
CA ALA A 352 -9.48 23.04 0.05
C ALA A 352 -10.63 23.46 0.99
N ALA A 353 -11.72 22.71 1.02
CA ALA A 353 -12.84 22.93 1.93
C ALA A 353 -12.43 22.97 3.40
N TRP A 354 -11.37 22.25 3.77
CA TRP A 354 -10.84 22.27 5.12
C TRP A 354 -10.34 23.67 5.52
N PHE A 355 -9.73 24.43 4.63
CA PHE A 355 -9.28 25.81 4.89
C PHE A 355 -10.43 26.81 5.02
N TRP A 356 -11.52 26.61 4.27
CA TRP A 356 -12.66 27.55 4.22
C TRP A 356 -13.85 27.15 5.09
N ARG A 357 -13.72 26.10 5.91
CA ARG A 357 -14.79 25.75 6.83
C ARG A 357 -14.95 26.82 7.92
N ARG A 358 -16.19 27.00 8.39
CA ARG A 358 -16.53 28.02 9.41
C ARG A 358 -16.00 27.69 10.81
N ARG A 359 -15.65 26.45 11.10
CA ARG A 359 -15.10 26.02 12.40
C ARG A 359 -13.62 26.40 12.49
N ALA A 360 -13.21 26.89 13.68
CA ALA A 360 -11.79 27.14 13.96
C ALA A 360 -10.97 25.85 13.80
N ILE A 361 -9.82 25.98 13.12
CA ILE A 361 -8.89 24.86 12.90
C ILE A 361 -8.17 24.57 14.22
N GLN A 362 -8.21 23.31 14.66
CA GLN A 362 -7.57 22.89 15.91
C GLN A 362 -6.07 22.62 15.71
N SER A 363 -5.29 22.73 16.79
CA SER A 363 -3.85 22.42 16.78
C SER A 363 -3.54 20.99 16.33
N ALA A 364 -4.41 20.02 16.67
CA ALA A 364 -4.30 18.64 16.24
C ALA A 364 -4.31 18.49 14.72
N GLU A 365 -5.18 19.24 14.04
CA GLU A 365 -5.33 19.23 12.59
C GLU A 365 -4.11 19.84 11.89
N TRP A 366 -3.61 20.98 12.41
CA TRP A 366 -2.37 21.56 11.92
C TRP A 366 -1.18 20.63 12.08
N THR A 367 -1.12 19.90 13.19
CA THR A 367 -0.06 18.91 13.44
C THR A 367 -0.10 17.79 12.40
N VAL A 368 -1.29 17.26 12.11
CA VAL A 368 -1.46 16.23 11.08
C VAL A 368 -1.11 16.78 9.68
N TRP A 369 -1.60 17.98 9.34
CA TRP A 369 -1.29 18.64 8.07
C TRP A 369 0.22 18.85 7.88
N ALA A 370 0.90 19.38 8.89
CA ALA A 370 2.33 19.64 8.81
C ALA A 370 3.13 18.34 8.62
N ALA A 371 2.72 17.22 9.27
CA ALA A 371 3.35 15.92 9.06
C ALA A 371 3.12 15.39 7.62
N VAL A 372 1.91 15.58 7.07
CA VAL A 372 1.59 15.21 5.67
C VAL A 372 2.47 16.02 4.70
N VAL A 373 2.54 17.34 4.88
CA VAL A 373 3.34 18.23 4.02
C VAL A 373 4.82 17.88 4.08
N LEU A 374 5.36 17.63 5.29
CA LEU A 374 6.76 17.25 5.45
C LEU A 374 7.07 15.91 4.75
N PHE A 375 6.17 14.93 4.85
CA PHE A 375 6.37 13.65 4.16
C PHE A 375 6.31 13.80 2.63
N LEU A 376 5.39 14.62 2.11
CA LEU A 376 5.36 14.94 0.67
C LEU A 376 6.62 15.68 0.21
N ALA A 377 7.18 16.56 1.06
CA ALA A 377 8.47 17.21 0.79
C ALA A 377 9.62 16.18 0.75
N ALA A 378 9.59 15.17 1.63
CA ALA A 378 10.58 14.09 1.59
C ALA A 378 10.46 13.23 0.31
N ILE A 379 9.25 12.93 -0.16
CA ILE A 379 9.03 12.25 -1.45
C ILE A 379 9.54 13.14 -2.61
N ALA A 380 9.33 14.45 -2.56
CA ALA A 380 9.87 15.37 -3.56
C ALA A 380 11.41 15.36 -3.55
N TYR A 381 12.04 15.30 -2.38
CA TYR A 381 13.49 15.15 -2.25
C TYR A 381 14.00 13.82 -2.82
N GLU A 382 13.29 12.70 -2.57
CA GLU A 382 13.58 11.41 -3.20
C GLU A 382 13.54 11.52 -4.73
N GLY A 383 12.52 12.18 -5.28
CA GLY A 383 12.44 12.47 -6.72
C GLY A 383 13.65 13.25 -7.23
N CYS A 384 14.15 14.22 -6.46
CA CYS A 384 15.37 14.95 -6.80
C CYS A 384 16.61 14.04 -6.81
N ALA A 385 16.75 13.16 -5.83
CA ALA A 385 17.85 12.19 -5.76
C ALA A 385 17.80 11.21 -6.95
N MET A 386 16.63 10.71 -7.32
CA MET A 386 16.43 9.83 -8.48
C MET A 386 16.84 10.50 -9.79
N VAL A 387 16.52 11.79 -9.99
CA VAL A 387 16.92 12.54 -11.19
C VAL A 387 18.41 12.88 -11.18
N ALA A 388 18.99 13.11 -10.01
CA ALA A 388 20.44 13.28 -9.87
C ALA A 388 21.22 12.01 -10.26
N ASP A 389 20.69 10.83 -9.90
CA ASP A 389 21.24 9.52 -10.27
C ASP A 389 21.11 9.22 -11.77
N ARG A 390 20.08 9.77 -12.42
CA ARG A 390 19.76 9.49 -13.84
C ARG A 390 19.69 10.76 -14.67
N PRO A 391 20.85 11.34 -15.02
CA PRO A 391 20.92 12.58 -15.83
C PRO A 391 20.14 12.43 -17.14
N GLY A 392 19.30 13.42 -17.46
CA GLY A 392 18.45 13.42 -18.66
C GLY A 392 17.00 12.95 -18.42
N GLN A 393 16.67 12.44 -17.24
CA GLN A 393 15.31 12.15 -16.85
C GLN A 393 14.66 13.43 -16.29
N ALA A 394 13.63 13.97 -16.97
CA ALA A 394 12.93 15.18 -16.53
C ALA A 394 11.75 14.87 -15.57
N VAL A 395 11.15 13.68 -15.65
CA VAL A 395 10.04 13.29 -14.78
C VAL A 395 10.58 12.33 -13.71
N ALA A 396 10.53 12.76 -12.47
CA ALA A 396 10.85 11.90 -11.35
C ALA A 396 9.71 10.87 -11.15
N GLY A 397 10.09 9.61 -10.89
CA GLY A 397 9.14 8.52 -10.67
C GLY A 397 9.26 7.93 -9.26
N PRO A 398 9.05 8.72 -8.17
CA PRO A 398 9.10 8.16 -6.83
C PRO A 398 8.05 7.07 -6.67
N SER A 399 8.30 6.15 -5.78
CA SER A 399 7.48 4.96 -5.58
C SER A 399 6.04 5.31 -5.19
N PRO A 400 5.03 4.95 -6.01
CA PRO A 400 3.64 5.39 -5.79
C PRO A 400 2.96 4.72 -4.59
N TRP A 401 3.58 3.70 -3.98
CA TRP A 401 3.10 3.08 -2.75
C TRP A 401 3.54 3.84 -1.49
N TYR A 402 4.56 4.70 -1.52
CA TYR A 402 4.98 5.48 -0.35
C TYR A 402 3.89 6.43 0.16
N PRO A 403 3.12 7.15 -0.67
CA PRO A 403 2.02 7.98 -0.18
C PRO A 403 0.89 7.22 0.54
N GLN A 404 0.84 5.87 0.47
CA GLN A 404 -0.24 5.11 1.12
C GLN A 404 -0.24 5.24 2.65
N VAL A 405 0.90 5.54 3.27
CA VAL A 405 0.94 5.88 4.71
C VAL A 405 0.22 7.18 5.05
N LEU A 406 -0.03 8.04 4.06
CA LEU A 406 -0.81 9.27 4.21
C LEU A 406 -2.30 9.08 3.92
N LEU A 407 -2.74 7.89 3.47
CA LEU A 407 -4.13 7.69 3.04
C LEU A 407 -5.12 8.00 4.17
N ALA A 408 -4.88 7.50 5.38
CA ALA A 408 -5.74 7.76 6.53
C ALA A 408 -5.79 9.26 6.92
N PRO A 409 -4.66 9.97 7.15
CA PRO A 409 -4.71 11.38 7.51
C PRO A 409 -5.27 12.27 6.40
N VAL A 410 -4.97 12.02 5.13
CA VAL A 410 -5.52 12.79 4.01
C VAL A 410 -7.03 12.62 3.91
N MET A 411 -7.54 11.39 3.99
CA MET A 411 -8.99 11.14 3.95
C MET A 411 -9.72 11.72 5.18
N ALA A 412 -9.14 11.58 6.38
CA ALA A 412 -9.73 12.16 7.58
C ALA A 412 -9.84 13.70 7.48
N LEU A 413 -8.78 14.38 7.03
CA LEU A 413 -8.77 15.84 6.84
C LEU A 413 -9.73 16.28 5.73
N ALA A 414 -9.77 15.57 4.59
CA ALA A 414 -10.67 15.88 3.48
C ALA A 414 -12.14 15.81 3.90
N TYR A 415 -12.54 14.73 4.58
CA TYR A 415 -13.92 14.58 5.01
C TYR A 415 -14.28 15.48 6.21
N LEU A 416 -13.30 15.81 7.05
CA LEU A 416 -13.48 16.85 8.05
C LEU A 416 -13.72 18.22 7.40
N GLY A 417 -13.00 18.54 6.32
CA GLY A 417 -13.24 19.74 5.51
C GLY A 417 -14.66 19.78 4.95
N LEU A 418 -15.08 18.72 4.28
CA LEU A 418 -16.42 18.61 3.71
C LEU A 418 -17.53 18.73 4.76
N SER A 419 -17.31 18.24 5.97
CA SER A 419 -18.31 18.31 7.04
C SER A 419 -18.70 19.74 7.41
N GLY A 420 -17.83 20.72 7.17
CA GLY A 420 -18.09 22.15 7.38
C GLY A 420 -19.04 22.80 6.37
N TRP A 421 -19.27 22.14 5.23
CA TRP A 421 -20.05 22.72 4.09
C TRP A 421 -21.49 22.19 4.03
N LYS A 422 -22.02 21.69 5.15
CA LYS A 422 -23.43 21.23 5.27
C LYS A 422 -23.88 20.37 4.06
N ARG A 423 -24.94 20.78 3.34
CA ARG A 423 -25.52 20.05 2.20
C ARG A 423 -24.53 19.86 1.05
N VAL A 424 -23.78 20.89 0.70
CA VAL A 424 -22.76 20.82 -0.38
C VAL A 424 -21.69 19.79 -0.02
N GLY A 425 -21.21 19.81 1.21
CA GLY A 425 -20.21 18.85 1.69
C GLY A 425 -20.69 17.40 1.64
N ARG A 426 -21.97 17.14 1.94
CA ARG A 426 -22.55 15.79 1.82
C ARG A 426 -22.64 15.33 0.36
N VAL A 427 -23.02 16.22 -0.57
CA VAL A 427 -23.07 15.91 -2.00
C VAL A 427 -21.66 15.59 -2.52
N LEU A 428 -20.66 16.41 -2.17
CA LEU A 428 -19.27 16.17 -2.56
C LEU A 428 -18.72 14.88 -1.93
N ALA A 429 -19.00 14.61 -0.66
CA ALA A 429 -18.64 13.36 -0.01
C ALA A 429 -19.25 12.15 -0.71
N GLY A 430 -20.53 12.24 -1.08
CA GLY A 430 -21.23 11.23 -1.88
C GLY A 430 -20.60 11.03 -3.25
N ALA A 431 -20.17 12.09 -3.93
CA ALA A 431 -19.50 12.02 -5.22
C ALA A 431 -18.14 11.32 -5.11
N VAL A 432 -17.30 11.67 -4.10
CA VAL A 432 -16.03 11.00 -3.84
C VAL A 432 -16.24 9.51 -3.57
N VAL A 433 -17.16 9.17 -2.67
CA VAL A 433 -17.50 7.77 -2.34
C VAL A 433 -17.96 7.00 -3.57
N THR A 434 -18.88 7.56 -4.36
CA THR A 434 -19.43 6.90 -5.55
C THR A 434 -18.35 6.67 -6.62
N LEU A 435 -17.53 7.69 -6.88
CA LEU A 435 -16.47 7.57 -7.89
C LEU A 435 -15.38 6.58 -7.44
N SER A 436 -15.01 6.58 -6.16
CA SER A 436 -14.03 5.62 -5.61
C SER A 436 -14.56 4.18 -5.68
N ALA A 437 -15.82 3.94 -5.31
CA ALA A 437 -16.46 2.64 -5.43
C ALA A 437 -16.55 2.18 -6.89
N TRP A 438 -16.89 3.09 -7.81
CA TRP A 438 -16.91 2.80 -9.25
C TRP A 438 -15.52 2.41 -9.76
N ILE A 439 -14.47 3.15 -9.39
CA ILE A 439 -13.09 2.82 -9.79
C ILE A 439 -12.72 1.42 -9.31
N LEU A 440 -13.06 1.05 -8.06
CA LEU A 440 -12.78 -0.29 -7.53
C LEU A 440 -13.55 -1.39 -8.28
N VAL A 441 -14.86 -1.19 -8.55
CA VAL A 441 -15.66 -2.12 -9.36
C VAL A 441 -15.07 -2.29 -10.75
N ALA A 442 -14.73 -1.17 -11.41
CA ALA A 442 -14.12 -1.18 -12.73
C ALA A 442 -12.72 -1.81 -12.73
N THR A 443 -11.97 -1.65 -11.65
CA THR A 443 -10.68 -2.33 -11.48
C THR A 443 -10.84 -3.85 -11.53
N TRP A 444 -11.78 -4.39 -10.80
CA TRP A 444 -12.05 -5.82 -10.83
C TRP A 444 -12.55 -6.30 -12.19
N THR A 445 -13.60 -5.65 -12.70
CA THR A 445 -14.36 -6.14 -13.86
C THR A 445 -13.74 -5.79 -15.19
N PHE A 446 -13.09 -4.63 -15.32
CA PHE A 446 -12.54 -4.15 -16.59
C PHE A 446 -11.02 -4.22 -16.67
N LYS A 447 -10.31 -4.46 -15.56
CA LYS A 447 -8.86 -4.48 -15.55
C LYS A 447 -8.29 -5.82 -15.07
N LEU A 448 -8.33 -6.12 -13.79
CA LEU A 448 -7.52 -7.20 -13.21
C LEU A 448 -7.95 -8.60 -13.67
N PHE A 449 -9.24 -8.92 -13.68
CA PHE A 449 -9.69 -10.23 -14.14
C PHE A 449 -9.40 -10.47 -15.63
N PRO A 450 -9.75 -9.56 -16.55
CA PRO A 450 -9.35 -9.71 -17.95
C PRO A 450 -7.83 -9.80 -18.11
N MET A 451 -7.08 -8.98 -17.43
CA MET A 451 -5.62 -8.91 -17.51
C MET A 451 -4.96 -10.24 -17.17
N TYR A 452 -5.27 -10.82 -16.03
CA TYR A 452 -4.63 -12.06 -15.57
C TYR A 452 -5.19 -13.34 -16.19
N SER A 453 -6.19 -13.23 -17.04
CA SER A 453 -6.74 -14.34 -17.83
C SER A 453 -6.40 -14.31 -19.32
N GLY A 454 -5.48 -13.42 -19.73
CA GLY A 454 -5.01 -13.34 -21.11
C GLY A 454 -5.93 -12.55 -22.05
N GLY A 455 -7.00 -11.93 -21.53
CA GLY A 455 -7.90 -11.07 -22.31
C GLY A 455 -7.39 -9.62 -22.48
N PHE A 456 -6.09 -9.44 -22.41
CA PHE A 456 -5.48 -8.13 -22.20
C PHE A 456 -5.13 -7.37 -23.50
N SER A 457 -5.56 -6.09 -23.56
CA SER A 457 -4.79 -5.01 -24.15
C SER A 457 -4.89 -3.77 -23.25
N SER A 458 -3.86 -2.95 -23.20
CA SER A 458 -3.82 -1.70 -22.43
C SER A 458 -4.99 -0.75 -22.72
N ALA A 459 -5.69 -0.96 -23.83
CA ALA A 459 -6.78 -0.15 -24.36
C ALA A 459 -8.08 -0.94 -24.55
N MET A 460 -8.45 -1.86 -23.62
CA MET A 460 -9.74 -2.57 -23.74
C MET A 460 -10.90 -1.57 -23.73
N ARG A 461 -11.67 -1.58 -24.82
CA ARG A 461 -12.93 -0.84 -24.93
C ARG A 461 -14.03 -1.57 -24.16
N ALA A 462 -15.07 -0.88 -23.73
CA ALA A 462 -16.20 -1.50 -23.02
C ALA A 462 -16.78 -2.72 -23.77
N ARG A 463 -16.82 -2.68 -25.12
CA ARG A 463 -17.26 -3.80 -25.96
C ARG A 463 -16.33 -5.01 -25.83
N ASP A 464 -15.02 -4.80 -25.73
CA ASP A 464 -14.04 -5.89 -25.61
C ASP A 464 -14.16 -6.58 -24.26
N VAL A 465 -14.38 -5.79 -23.20
CA VAL A 465 -14.67 -6.29 -21.86
C VAL A 465 -15.97 -7.09 -21.83
N TRP A 466 -17.03 -6.57 -22.46
CA TRP A 466 -18.30 -7.31 -22.59
C TRP A 466 -18.10 -8.63 -23.33
N ASN A 467 -17.38 -8.62 -24.45
CA ASN A 467 -17.05 -9.83 -25.19
C ASN A 467 -16.24 -10.82 -24.35
N TRP A 468 -15.29 -10.31 -23.54
CA TRP A 468 -14.51 -11.14 -22.64
C TRP A 468 -15.42 -11.85 -21.61
N TRP A 469 -16.34 -11.13 -20.99
CA TRP A 469 -17.27 -11.70 -20.00
C TRP A 469 -18.29 -12.68 -20.58
N THR A 470 -18.69 -12.50 -21.83
CA THR A 470 -19.77 -13.28 -22.46
C THR A 470 -19.27 -14.41 -23.38
N ARG A 471 -17.98 -14.38 -23.76
CA ARG A 471 -17.42 -15.36 -24.69
C ARG A 471 -16.17 -15.99 -24.09
N GLY A 472 -16.03 -17.32 -24.24
CA GLY A 472 -14.82 -18.02 -23.81
C GLY A 472 -14.62 -18.18 -22.30
N ALA A 473 -15.67 -18.12 -21.49
CA ALA A 473 -15.59 -18.17 -20.03
C ALA A 473 -14.76 -19.35 -19.49
N ALA A 474 -14.89 -20.54 -20.09
CA ALA A 474 -14.12 -21.73 -19.68
C ALA A 474 -12.62 -21.57 -19.96
N ALA A 475 -12.24 -21.00 -21.13
CA ALA A 475 -10.85 -20.75 -21.47
C ALA A 475 -10.23 -19.69 -20.55
N HIS A 476 -10.98 -18.61 -20.25
CA HIS A 476 -10.54 -17.57 -19.31
C HIS A 476 -10.37 -18.13 -17.91
N ALA A 477 -11.31 -18.94 -17.42
CA ALA A 477 -11.21 -19.59 -16.12
C ALA A 477 -9.99 -20.52 -16.03
N ARG A 478 -9.72 -21.30 -17.09
CA ARG A 478 -8.52 -22.16 -17.16
C ARG A 478 -7.24 -21.33 -17.12
N THR A 479 -7.14 -20.30 -17.96
CA THR A 479 -5.97 -19.41 -18.00
C THR A 479 -5.76 -18.72 -16.64
N LEU A 480 -6.83 -18.23 -16.03
CA LEU A 480 -6.79 -17.59 -14.72
C LEU A 480 -6.27 -18.55 -13.64
N SER A 481 -6.74 -19.82 -13.62
CA SER A 481 -6.26 -20.84 -12.68
C SER A 481 -4.78 -21.20 -12.85
N LEU A 482 -4.24 -21.02 -14.04
CA LEU A 482 -2.80 -21.25 -14.32
C LEU A 482 -1.92 -20.03 -14.01
N THR A 483 -2.52 -18.84 -13.93
CA THR A 483 -1.80 -17.58 -13.74
C THR A 483 -1.89 -17.09 -12.30
N ALA A 484 -3.07 -17.12 -11.70
CA ALA A 484 -3.32 -16.66 -10.33
C ALA A 484 -2.89 -17.70 -9.26
N LEU A 485 -2.84 -17.28 -8.00
CA LEU A 485 -2.49 -18.20 -6.89
C LEU A 485 -3.65 -19.10 -6.46
N ALA A 486 -4.91 -18.68 -6.68
CA ALA A 486 -6.09 -19.47 -6.34
C ALA A 486 -6.84 -19.97 -7.58
N PRO A 487 -7.63 -21.06 -7.46
CA PRO A 487 -8.49 -21.55 -8.54
C PRO A 487 -9.54 -20.51 -8.98
N ALA A 488 -9.84 -20.47 -10.27
CA ALA A 488 -10.77 -19.49 -10.86
C ALA A 488 -12.16 -19.49 -10.19
N ALA A 489 -12.68 -20.66 -9.77
CA ALA A 489 -13.97 -20.74 -9.09
C ALA A 489 -14.00 -19.91 -7.78
N TRP A 490 -12.92 -19.97 -7.00
CA TRP A 490 -12.79 -19.18 -5.76
C TRP A 490 -12.65 -17.68 -6.07
N LEU A 491 -11.93 -17.35 -7.16
CA LEU A 491 -11.75 -15.97 -7.59
C LEU A 491 -13.08 -15.35 -8.07
N TYR A 492 -13.88 -16.09 -8.85
CA TYR A 492 -15.21 -15.61 -9.28
C TYR A 492 -16.19 -15.49 -8.10
N ALA A 493 -16.16 -16.43 -7.15
CA ALA A 493 -16.98 -16.31 -5.93
C ALA A 493 -16.55 -15.10 -5.09
N GLY A 494 -15.24 -14.88 -4.93
CA GLY A 494 -14.67 -13.69 -4.28
C GLY A 494 -15.06 -12.39 -4.99
N LEU A 495 -15.02 -12.37 -6.32
CA LEU A 495 -15.46 -11.22 -7.12
C LEU A 495 -16.94 -10.92 -6.88
N ALA A 496 -17.82 -11.91 -6.97
CA ALA A 496 -19.25 -11.73 -6.73
C ALA A 496 -19.51 -11.16 -5.33
N MET A 497 -18.82 -11.68 -4.31
CA MET A 497 -18.90 -11.20 -2.94
C MET A 497 -18.35 -9.77 -2.81
N ALA A 498 -17.21 -9.44 -3.41
CA ALA A 498 -16.63 -8.10 -3.39
C ALA A 498 -17.58 -7.07 -4.02
N LEU A 499 -18.17 -7.40 -5.16
CA LEU A 499 -19.15 -6.53 -5.85
C LEU A 499 -20.40 -6.34 -5.01
N ALA A 500 -20.97 -7.42 -4.45
CA ALA A 500 -22.17 -7.34 -3.60
C ALA A 500 -21.93 -6.48 -2.35
N LEU A 501 -20.79 -6.68 -1.67
CA LEU A 501 -20.42 -5.87 -0.50
C LEU A 501 -20.15 -4.41 -0.88
N THR A 502 -19.52 -4.14 -2.03
CA THR A 502 -19.31 -2.77 -2.52
C THR A 502 -20.64 -2.04 -2.69
N VAL A 503 -21.62 -2.67 -3.36
CA VAL A 503 -22.94 -2.09 -3.58
C VAL A 503 -23.70 -1.90 -2.25
N ALA A 504 -23.62 -2.88 -1.35
CA ALA A 504 -24.29 -2.80 -0.04
C ALA A 504 -23.72 -1.64 0.80
N VAL A 505 -22.39 -1.56 0.96
CA VAL A 505 -21.74 -0.50 1.76
C VAL A 505 -21.95 0.86 1.11
N TRP A 506 -21.79 0.97 -0.21
CA TRP A 506 -22.08 2.20 -0.95
C TRP A 506 -23.52 2.68 -0.72
N THR A 507 -24.51 1.79 -0.84
CA THR A 507 -25.93 2.13 -0.63
C THR A 507 -26.18 2.64 0.78
N LEU A 508 -25.63 1.95 1.79
CA LEU A 508 -25.76 2.36 3.20
C LEU A 508 -25.11 3.74 3.42
N GLN A 509 -23.96 3.98 2.83
CA GLN A 509 -23.22 5.23 2.97
C GLN A 509 -23.93 6.41 2.28
N ILE A 510 -24.44 6.23 1.07
CA ILE A 510 -25.21 7.28 0.37
C ILE A 510 -26.48 7.61 1.15
N ARG A 511 -27.21 6.61 1.67
CA ARG A 511 -28.38 6.84 2.52
C ARG A 511 -28.03 7.60 3.80
N ALA A 512 -26.86 7.32 4.41
CA ALA A 512 -26.42 8.03 5.60
C ALA A 512 -26.06 9.50 5.31
N LEU A 513 -25.43 9.77 4.17
CA LEU A 513 -25.11 11.14 3.71
C LEU A 513 -26.37 11.93 3.30
N ALA A 514 -27.39 11.27 2.76
CA ALA A 514 -28.64 11.92 2.31
C ALA A 514 -29.57 12.33 3.46
N LYS A 515 -29.46 11.69 4.65
CA LYS A 515 -30.33 12.03 5.78
C LYS A 515 -29.95 13.40 6.35
N GLU A 516 -30.87 14.35 6.31
CA GLU A 516 -30.77 15.61 7.05
C GLU A 516 -31.01 15.32 8.54
N ARG A 517 -30.04 15.69 9.39
CA ARG A 517 -30.23 15.80 10.83
C ARG A 517 -30.47 17.25 11.19
#